data_9d179543e6ca8fc7bb2f5db71243edae
#
_entry.id   9d179543e6ca8fc7bb2f5db71243edae
#
_cell.length_a   1.000
_cell.length_b   1.000
_cell.length_c   1.000
_cell.angle_alpha   90.00
_cell.angle_beta   90.00
_cell.angle_gamma   90.00
#
_symmetry.space_group_name_H-M   'P 1'
#
loop_
_entity.id
_entity.type
_entity.pdbx_description
1 polymer ?
#
loop_
_entity_poly.entity_id
_entity_poly.type
_entity_poly.pdbx_seq_one_letter_code
_entity_poly.pdbx_strand_id
1 'polypeptide(L)'
;MTDETLHLTDHWPVAPGHELTQDDWGAIKAAADEWAGRSDDGQWSPQIPAYVDIAYPGAGGRKDSGTATKQLWVIHTAECPLRTGYARSLSLWGADSAVQASWHRMSDPGTVARFVPPGRAAWHATIANRISVGYEQAGYAAFPRSTWMTPEGQASIDRLAQVIVADGIPLSSVRRLTDDEVRRALNGDTSVRGICSHAQIQPKDRTDPGAGYPWDVLLDSIRRHHPDTKTDTTPQTVWGEGDTGTEVERIQRIVGATVDGDWGPKTTAAVKAWQTAHGLEPDGLWGPLCEAASKTTIPTLTEDEMRIITDGTRTALVGPGYLATLDTAEAVDVTKALVGSPVVVGNARQYDVWVAACTQGRNVTAPTVTAEALQAAIRGALAGLIGGAK
;
A
#
# COMPACT_ATOMS: atom_id res chain seq x y z
N MET A 1 9.14 -26.35 -9.20
CA MET A 1 10.23 -25.39 -9.44
C MET A 1 9.98 -24.84 -10.82
N THR A 2 9.26 -23.74 -10.90
CA THR A 2 9.02 -23.01 -12.14
C THR A 2 10.28 -22.18 -12.42
N ASP A 3 10.77 -22.36 -13.62
CA ASP A 3 11.96 -21.68 -14.17
C ASP A 3 11.67 -20.15 -14.17
N GLU A 4 12.14 -19.45 -13.15
CA GLU A 4 12.17 -17.99 -13.11
C GLU A 4 13.40 -17.50 -13.89
N THR A 5 13.46 -17.81 -15.17
CA THR A 5 14.42 -17.19 -16.09
C THR A 5 13.94 -15.76 -16.34
N LEU A 6 14.31 -14.85 -15.45
CA LEU A 6 14.00 -13.45 -15.55
C LEU A 6 14.80 -12.82 -16.69
N HIS A 7 14.09 -12.33 -17.70
CA HIS A 7 14.65 -11.50 -18.76
C HIS A 7 14.95 -10.09 -18.21
N LEU A 8 15.99 -9.98 -17.37
CA LEU A 8 16.49 -8.68 -16.89
C LEU A 8 17.13 -7.84 -18.00
N THR A 9 17.47 -8.48 -19.13
CA THR A 9 18.16 -7.87 -20.26
C THR A 9 17.34 -6.82 -21.01
N ASP A 10 16.00 -6.89 -20.95
CA ASP A 10 15.12 -6.02 -21.74
C ASP A 10 14.84 -4.66 -21.08
N HIS A 11 15.23 -4.48 -19.82
CA HIS A 11 14.82 -3.31 -19.02
C HIS A 11 15.97 -2.42 -18.54
N TRP A 12 17.19 -2.92 -18.59
CA TRP A 12 18.38 -2.16 -18.18
C TRP A 12 19.15 -1.64 -19.38
N PRO A 13 19.54 -0.36 -19.42
CA PRO A 13 20.45 0.13 -20.46
C PRO A 13 21.87 -0.37 -20.18
N VAL A 14 22.08 -1.67 -20.29
CA VAL A 14 23.42 -2.25 -20.21
C VAL A 14 24.09 -2.04 -21.56
N ALA A 15 25.31 -1.57 -21.54
CA ALA A 15 26.10 -1.54 -22.76
C ALA A 15 26.19 -2.97 -23.31
N PRO A 16 26.21 -3.17 -24.64
CA PRO A 16 26.37 -4.48 -25.22
C PRO A 16 27.56 -5.22 -24.61
N GLY A 17 27.31 -6.37 -24.00
CA GLY A 17 28.34 -7.17 -23.31
C GLY A 17 28.34 -7.08 -21.79
N HIS A 18 27.39 -6.37 -21.17
CA HIS A 18 27.24 -6.27 -19.71
C HIS A 18 25.83 -6.67 -19.27
N GLU A 19 25.43 -7.89 -19.58
CA GLU A 19 24.22 -8.50 -19.06
C GLU A 19 24.48 -9.01 -17.64
N LEU A 20 23.48 -8.87 -16.73
CA LEU A 20 23.51 -9.52 -15.43
C LEU A 20 23.66 -11.03 -15.65
N THR A 21 24.74 -11.58 -15.16
CA THR A 21 24.94 -13.03 -15.18
C THR A 21 24.09 -13.69 -14.08
N GLN A 22 23.88 -15.00 -14.18
CA GLN A 22 23.23 -15.78 -13.13
C GLN A 22 24.00 -15.66 -11.78
N ASP A 23 25.32 -15.52 -11.84
CA ASP A 23 26.16 -15.33 -10.66
C ASP A 23 25.95 -13.95 -10.04
N ASP A 24 25.85 -12.88 -10.85
CA ASP A 24 25.52 -11.52 -10.38
C ASP A 24 24.15 -11.49 -9.69
N TRP A 25 23.16 -12.15 -10.31
CA TRP A 25 21.83 -12.24 -9.73
C TRP A 25 21.81 -13.05 -8.44
N GLY A 26 22.54 -14.16 -8.38
CA GLY A 26 22.73 -14.95 -7.15
C GLY A 26 23.34 -14.12 -6.02
N ALA A 27 24.38 -13.33 -6.33
CA ALA A 27 25.02 -12.44 -5.37
C ALA A 27 24.10 -11.30 -4.87
N ILE A 28 23.35 -10.67 -5.78
CA ILE A 28 22.38 -9.63 -5.45
C ILE A 28 21.28 -10.20 -4.53
N LYS A 29 20.75 -11.37 -4.87
CA LYS A 29 19.71 -12.04 -4.07
C LYS A 29 20.24 -12.41 -2.68
N ALA A 30 21.42 -13.00 -2.59
CA ALA A 30 22.04 -13.36 -1.31
C ALA A 30 22.28 -12.13 -0.43
N ALA A 31 22.77 -11.04 -1.00
CA ALA A 31 22.97 -9.78 -0.27
C ALA A 31 21.63 -9.14 0.17
N ALA A 32 20.57 -9.27 -0.62
CA ALA A 32 19.24 -8.80 -0.23
C ALA A 32 18.67 -9.65 0.91
N ASP A 33 18.82 -10.96 0.85
CA ASP A 33 18.37 -11.88 1.90
C ASP A 33 19.11 -11.65 3.22
N GLU A 34 20.43 -11.45 3.16
CA GLU A 34 21.24 -11.12 4.32
C GLU A 34 20.80 -9.79 4.96
N TRP A 35 20.54 -8.76 4.15
CA TRP A 35 20.08 -7.46 4.64
C TRP A 35 18.68 -7.55 5.26
N ALA A 36 17.76 -8.26 4.64
CA ALA A 36 16.41 -8.45 5.16
C ALA A 36 16.39 -9.25 6.49
N GLY A 37 17.37 -10.13 6.71
CA GLY A 37 17.54 -10.89 7.95
C GLY A 37 18.17 -10.09 9.10
N ARG A 38 18.69 -8.90 8.84
CA ARG A 38 19.39 -8.05 9.83
C ARG A 38 18.51 -7.01 10.51
N SER A 39 17.19 -7.02 10.35
CA SER A 39 16.30 -6.15 11.13
C SER A 39 16.32 -6.63 12.59
N ASP A 40 17.10 -5.93 13.41
CA ASP A 40 17.57 -6.32 14.75
C ASP A 40 16.48 -6.39 15.83
N ASP A 41 15.22 -6.08 15.55
CA ASP A 41 14.25 -5.97 16.63
C ASP A 41 12.78 -6.25 16.24
N GLY A 42 12.51 -6.80 15.06
CA GLY A 42 11.15 -7.21 14.69
C GLY A 42 10.11 -6.11 14.78
N GLN A 43 10.52 -4.87 15.02
CA GLN A 43 9.65 -3.71 15.11
C GLN A 43 9.72 -2.89 13.82
N TRP A 44 8.74 -3.10 13.01
CA TRP A 44 8.44 -2.25 11.87
C TRP A 44 8.10 -0.84 12.37
N SER A 45 9.06 0.09 12.32
CA SER A 45 8.76 1.49 12.63
C SER A 45 8.31 2.20 11.36
N PRO A 46 7.06 2.65 11.26
CA PRO A 46 6.57 3.33 10.06
C PRO A 46 7.08 4.78 9.91
N GLN A 47 7.97 5.25 10.77
CA GLN A 47 8.19 6.68 10.94
C GLN A 47 9.31 7.30 10.12
N ILE A 48 10.28 6.55 9.59
CA ILE A 48 11.31 7.11 8.67
C ILE A 48 11.79 5.98 7.76
N PRO A 49 11.82 6.14 6.43
CA PRO A 49 12.45 5.14 5.58
C PRO A 49 13.89 4.96 5.99
N ALA A 50 14.32 3.71 6.19
CA ALA A 50 15.73 3.43 6.41
C ALA A 50 16.47 3.82 5.14
N TYR A 51 17.19 4.93 5.19
CA TYR A 51 18.03 5.36 4.08
C TYR A 51 19.35 4.63 4.10
N VAL A 52 19.77 4.14 2.94
CA VAL A 52 21.09 3.58 2.70
C VAL A 52 21.79 4.43 1.65
N ASP A 53 22.88 5.06 2.04
CA ASP A 53 23.71 5.80 1.10
C ASP A 53 24.63 4.85 0.33
N ILE A 54 24.50 4.88 -1.00
CA ILE A 54 25.37 4.14 -1.89
C ILE A 54 26.51 5.07 -2.30
N ALA A 55 27.73 4.58 -2.18
CA ALA A 55 28.90 5.35 -2.53
C ALA A 55 28.80 5.86 -3.98
N TYR A 56 28.65 7.17 -4.13
CA TYR A 56 28.60 7.82 -5.44
C TYR A 56 30.01 8.25 -5.83
N PRO A 57 30.58 7.69 -6.91
CA PRO A 57 31.97 7.92 -7.29
C PRO A 57 32.26 9.35 -7.80
N GLY A 58 31.23 10.21 -7.83
CA GLY A 58 31.34 11.58 -8.35
C GLY A 58 31.36 11.68 -9.87
N ALA A 59 31.42 12.91 -10.40
CA ALA A 59 31.37 13.16 -11.84
C ALA A 59 32.52 12.49 -12.64
N GLY A 60 33.64 12.22 -12.00
CA GLY A 60 34.78 11.50 -12.60
C GLY A 60 34.60 9.97 -12.67
N GLY A 61 33.69 9.42 -11.89
CA GLY A 61 33.44 7.97 -11.78
C GLY A 61 32.37 7.42 -12.73
N ARG A 62 31.89 8.23 -13.65
CA ARG A 62 31.05 7.81 -14.80
C ARG A 62 29.70 7.20 -14.42
N LYS A 63 29.02 7.73 -13.41
CA LYS A 63 27.63 7.34 -13.08
C LYS A 63 26.62 8.45 -13.39
N ASP A 64 27.06 9.53 -14.04
CA ASP A 64 26.20 10.62 -14.51
C ASP A 64 26.77 11.34 -15.73
N SER A 65 25.90 12.08 -16.40
CA SER A 65 26.23 12.91 -17.60
C SER A 65 26.35 14.40 -17.27
N GLY A 66 26.62 14.76 -16.03
CA GLY A 66 26.73 16.14 -15.59
C GLY A 66 25.50 16.65 -14.85
N THR A 67 25.28 17.96 -14.88
CA THR A 67 24.15 18.61 -14.19
C THR A 67 22.81 18.26 -14.86
N ALA A 68 21.78 18.06 -14.05
CA ALA A 68 20.41 17.85 -14.50
C ALA A 68 19.47 18.97 -13.99
N THR A 69 18.44 19.27 -14.79
CA THR A 69 17.28 20.07 -14.37
C THR A 69 16.15 19.12 -13.99
N LYS A 70 15.45 19.39 -12.87
CA LYS A 70 14.32 18.58 -12.44
C LYS A 70 13.04 19.01 -13.17
N GLN A 71 12.71 18.31 -14.23
CA GLN A 71 11.50 18.57 -15.02
C GLN A 71 10.59 17.34 -15.03
N LEU A 72 11.17 16.15 -15.15
CA LEU A 72 10.48 14.87 -15.14
C LEU A 72 10.89 14.03 -13.92
N TRP A 73 9.92 13.47 -13.21
CA TRP A 73 10.10 12.46 -12.16
C TRP A 73 9.70 11.12 -12.74
N VAL A 74 10.70 10.32 -13.08
CA VAL A 74 10.51 9.07 -13.84
C VAL A 74 10.43 7.90 -12.89
N ILE A 75 9.34 7.16 -12.97
CA ILE A 75 9.13 5.94 -12.19
C ILE A 75 9.49 4.73 -13.02
N HIS A 76 10.32 3.87 -12.42
CA HIS A 76 10.77 2.61 -12.95
C HIS A 76 10.37 1.45 -12.04
N THR A 77 10.35 0.23 -12.56
CA THR A 77 10.44 -1.00 -11.79
C THR A 77 11.77 -1.67 -12.05
N ALA A 78 12.41 -2.12 -10.99
CA ALA A 78 13.76 -2.69 -11.05
C ALA A 78 13.76 -4.17 -11.46
N GLU A 79 12.65 -4.69 -11.94
CA GLU A 79 12.44 -6.08 -12.36
C GLU A 79 12.99 -7.10 -11.35
N CYS A 80 12.66 -6.90 -10.09
CA CYS A 80 13.09 -7.71 -8.97
C CYS A 80 11.92 -7.99 -7.99
N PRO A 81 12.05 -8.97 -7.09
CA PRO A 81 11.01 -9.22 -6.09
C PRO A 81 10.67 -8.00 -5.25
N LEU A 82 9.37 -7.80 -5.00
CA LEU A 82 8.85 -6.76 -4.10
C LEU A 82 9.12 -7.15 -2.64
N ARG A 83 10.35 -6.94 -2.20
CA ARG A 83 10.84 -7.37 -0.91
C ARG A 83 11.98 -6.47 -0.42
N THR A 84 12.08 -6.30 0.91
CA THR A 84 13.17 -5.58 1.56
C THR A 84 14.53 -6.17 1.22
N GLY A 85 15.53 -5.29 1.05
CA GLY A 85 16.92 -5.62 0.75
C GLY A 85 17.33 -5.36 -0.70
N TYR A 86 16.39 -5.43 -1.65
CA TYR A 86 16.70 -5.25 -3.06
C TYR A 86 17.12 -3.82 -3.41
N ALA A 87 16.54 -2.80 -2.76
CA ALA A 87 16.93 -1.42 -2.98
C ALA A 87 18.42 -1.21 -2.73
N ARG A 88 18.94 -1.76 -1.62
CA ARG A 88 20.36 -1.70 -1.30
C ARG A 88 21.20 -2.52 -2.26
N SER A 89 20.87 -3.79 -2.43
CA SER A 89 21.72 -4.74 -3.17
C SER A 89 21.87 -4.39 -4.64
N LEU A 90 20.76 -4.02 -5.33
CA LEU A 90 20.82 -3.56 -6.71
C LEU A 90 21.55 -2.23 -6.84
N SER A 91 21.40 -1.31 -5.88
CA SER A 91 22.12 -0.04 -5.94
C SER A 91 23.62 -0.20 -5.70
N LEU A 92 24.05 -1.17 -4.90
CA LEU A 92 25.45 -1.54 -4.78
C LEU A 92 26.00 -2.14 -6.07
N TRP A 93 25.25 -3.04 -6.70
CA TRP A 93 25.60 -3.55 -8.03
C TRP A 93 25.66 -2.41 -9.07
N GLY A 94 24.66 -1.52 -9.11
CA GLY A 94 24.65 -0.35 -9.99
C GLY A 94 25.85 0.59 -9.78
N ALA A 95 26.46 0.60 -8.58
CA ALA A 95 27.64 1.41 -8.27
C ALA A 95 28.93 0.82 -8.86
N ASP A 96 28.96 -0.45 -9.25
CA ASP A 96 30.11 -1.04 -9.93
C ASP A 96 30.44 -0.26 -11.21
N SER A 97 31.73 -0.01 -11.43
CA SER A 97 32.23 0.78 -12.55
C SER A 97 31.93 0.14 -13.92
N ALA A 98 31.77 -1.16 -13.95
CA ALA A 98 31.43 -1.92 -15.14
C ALA A 98 29.98 -1.72 -15.57
N VAL A 99 29.06 -1.48 -14.64
CA VAL A 99 27.63 -1.27 -14.90
C VAL A 99 27.41 0.10 -15.55
N GLN A 100 26.79 0.15 -16.72
CA GLN A 100 26.51 1.38 -17.47
C GLN A 100 25.10 1.92 -17.19
N ALA A 101 24.60 1.75 -15.97
CA ALA A 101 23.34 2.28 -15.49
C ALA A 101 23.50 2.96 -14.14
N SER A 102 22.62 3.89 -13.83
CA SER A 102 22.53 4.52 -12.52
C SER A 102 21.17 5.20 -12.37
N TRP A 103 20.74 5.39 -11.15
CA TRP A 103 19.47 6.05 -10.77
C TRP A 103 19.68 6.93 -9.55
N HIS A 104 18.69 7.73 -9.22
CA HIS A 104 18.82 8.64 -8.10
C HIS A 104 18.41 7.97 -6.79
N ARG A 105 17.29 7.25 -6.83
CA ARG A 105 16.72 6.54 -5.68
C ARG A 105 16.23 5.17 -6.11
N MET A 106 16.32 4.23 -5.20
CA MET A 106 15.65 2.95 -5.33
C MET A 106 14.92 2.64 -4.02
N SER A 107 13.65 2.26 -4.10
CA SER A 107 12.83 1.90 -2.95
C SER A 107 12.41 0.45 -2.99
N ASP A 108 12.32 -0.14 -1.81
CA ASP A 108 11.65 -1.41 -1.54
C ASP A 108 10.74 -1.28 -0.29
N PRO A 109 10.01 -2.30 0.16
CA PRO A 109 9.12 -2.17 1.33
C PRO A 109 9.81 -1.70 2.62
N GLY A 110 11.11 -1.98 2.81
CA GLY A 110 11.85 -1.65 4.03
C GLY A 110 12.90 -0.55 3.90
N THR A 111 13.36 -0.22 2.67
CA THR A 111 14.58 0.57 2.46
C THR A 111 14.45 1.56 1.31
N VAL A 112 15.19 2.66 1.40
CA VAL A 112 15.46 3.56 0.27
C VAL A 112 16.96 3.68 0.09
N ALA A 113 17.47 3.25 -1.05
CA ALA A 113 18.85 3.50 -1.44
C ALA A 113 18.98 4.85 -2.15
N ARG A 114 19.90 5.68 -1.68
CA ARG A 114 20.26 6.96 -2.31
C ARG A 114 21.57 6.77 -3.06
N PHE A 115 21.55 6.98 -4.37
CA PHE A 115 22.71 6.73 -5.20
C PHE A 115 23.21 8.02 -5.88
N VAL A 116 22.69 8.38 -7.06
CA VAL A 116 23.10 9.64 -7.72
C VAL A 116 22.36 10.82 -7.08
N PRO A 117 23.04 11.94 -6.77
CA PRO A 117 22.36 13.14 -6.29
C PRO A 117 21.35 13.68 -7.33
N PRO A 118 20.15 14.13 -6.92
CA PRO A 118 19.11 14.57 -7.88
C PRO A 118 19.50 15.75 -8.79
N GLY A 119 20.53 16.52 -8.43
CA GLY A 119 21.07 17.59 -9.29
C GLY A 119 22.02 17.10 -10.39
N ARG A 120 22.25 15.80 -10.49
CA ARG A 120 23.10 15.16 -11.52
C ARG A 120 22.25 14.35 -12.47
N ALA A 121 22.71 14.14 -13.69
CA ALA A 121 22.01 13.42 -14.75
C ALA A 121 22.37 11.93 -14.68
N ALA A 122 21.68 11.15 -13.85
CA ALA A 122 21.86 9.69 -13.78
C ALA A 122 21.51 9.01 -15.11
N TRP A 123 22.04 7.81 -15.32
CA TRP A 123 21.86 7.03 -16.55
C TRP A 123 20.69 6.05 -16.42
N HIS A 124 19.46 6.54 -16.47
CA HIS A 124 18.26 5.73 -16.26
C HIS A 124 17.22 5.83 -17.38
N ALA A 125 17.25 6.89 -18.19
CA ALA A 125 16.21 7.17 -19.19
C ALA A 125 16.78 7.84 -20.46
N THR A 126 17.98 7.47 -20.87
CA THR A 126 18.69 7.90 -22.10
C THR A 126 18.54 9.40 -22.40
N ILE A 127 17.65 9.77 -23.32
CA ILE A 127 17.44 11.16 -23.77
C ILE A 127 16.87 12.07 -22.68
N ALA A 128 16.22 11.51 -21.67
CA ALA A 128 15.64 12.26 -20.56
C ALA A 128 16.62 12.50 -19.38
N ASN A 129 17.80 11.86 -19.36
CA ASN A 129 18.70 11.87 -18.21
C ASN A 129 19.01 13.28 -17.68
N ARG A 130 19.14 14.29 -18.56
CA ARG A 130 19.48 15.66 -18.17
C ARG A 130 18.32 16.48 -17.63
N ILE A 131 17.10 16.05 -17.85
CA ILE A 131 15.88 16.77 -17.43
C ILE A 131 15.05 15.99 -16.42
N SER A 132 15.58 14.88 -15.92
CA SER A 132 14.81 13.97 -15.07
C SER A 132 15.51 13.54 -13.80
N VAL A 133 14.71 13.06 -12.86
CA VAL A 133 15.14 12.30 -11.69
C VAL A 133 14.52 10.91 -11.80
N GLY A 134 15.34 9.87 -11.75
CA GLY A 134 14.90 8.48 -11.88
C GLY A 134 14.73 7.80 -10.53
N TYR A 135 13.61 7.13 -10.37
CA TYR A 135 13.21 6.41 -9.18
C TYR A 135 12.92 4.96 -9.54
N GLU A 136 13.80 4.07 -9.13
CA GLU A 136 13.61 2.64 -9.21
C GLU A 136 12.75 2.15 -8.03
N GLN A 137 11.89 1.20 -8.30
CA GLN A 137 11.09 0.55 -7.27
C GLN A 137 11.19 -0.96 -7.41
N ALA A 138 11.44 -1.66 -6.29
CA ALA A 138 11.37 -3.12 -6.28
C ALA A 138 9.99 -3.59 -6.73
N GLY A 139 9.94 -4.49 -7.68
CA GLY A 139 8.74 -4.99 -8.34
C GLY A 139 8.99 -5.27 -9.82
N TYR A 140 7.99 -5.82 -10.47
CA TYR A 140 8.02 -6.15 -11.90
C TYR A 140 6.99 -5.33 -12.66
N ALA A 141 7.31 -4.89 -13.87
CA ALA A 141 6.37 -4.22 -14.78
C ALA A 141 5.13 -5.09 -15.09
N ALA A 142 5.28 -6.40 -15.02
CA ALA A 142 4.21 -7.36 -15.22
C ALA A 142 3.22 -7.47 -14.04
N PHE A 143 3.49 -6.83 -12.90
CA PHE A 143 2.61 -6.95 -11.74
C PHE A 143 1.21 -6.40 -12.02
N PRO A 144 0.16 -7.16 -11.69
CA PRO A 144 -1.19 -6.63 -11.67
C PRO A 144 -1.34 -5.64 -10.49
N ARG A 145 -2.32 -4.75 -10.58
CA ARG A 145 -2.61 -3.78 -9.51
C ARG A 145 -2.78 -4.43 -8.14
N SER A 146 -3.38 -5.62 -8.09
CA SER A 146 -3.59 -6.36 -6.83
C SER A 146 -2.29 -6.66 -6.06
N THR A 147 -1.19 -6.91 -6.76
CA THR A 147 0.12 -7.12 -6.13
C THR A 147 0.64 -5.84 -5.49
N TRP A 148 0.48 -4.68 -6.16
CA TRP A 148 0.85 -3.38 -5.60
C TRP A 148 -0.02 -2.95 -4.43
N MET A 149 -1.23 -3.51 -4.30
CA MET A 149 -2.17 -3.21 -3.22
C MET A 149 -2.02 -4.12 -2.00
N THR A 150 -1.05 -5.05 -1.99
CA THR A 150 -0.64 -5.77 -0.78
C THR A 150 0.00 -4.80 0.24
N PRO A 151 0.09 -5.18 1.53
CA PRO A 151 0.76 -4.35 2.53
C PRO A 151 2.19 -3.95 2.13
N GLU A 152 2.95 -4.87 1.57
CA GLU A 152 4.33 -4.65 1.08
C GLU A 152 4.35 -3.69 -0.11
N GLY A 153 3.42 -3.86 -1.06
CA GLY A 153 3.30 -2.98 -2.22
C GLY A 153 2.95 -1.55 -1.81
N GLN A 154 1.97 -1.38 -0.93
CA GLN A 154 1.58 -0.08 -0.41
C GLN A 154 2.72 0.58 0.39
N ALA A 155 3.43 -0.19 1.22
CA ALA A 155 4.59 0.31 1.95
C ALA A 155 5.70 0.79 1.01
N SER A 156 5.99 0.04 -0.06
CA SER A 156 6.97 0.43 -1.07
C SER A 156 6.58 1.73 -1.80
N ILE A 157 5.30 1.86 -2.17
CA ILE A 157 4.77 3.09 -2.81
C ILE A 157 4.84 4.29 -1.87
N ASP A 158 4.49 4.10 -0.61
CA ASP A 158 4.53 5.18 0.38
C ASP A 158 5.96 5.67 0.65
N ARG A 159 6.94 4.75 0.72
CA ARG A 159 8.36 5.11 0.81
C ARG A 159 8.86 5.86 -0.42
N LEU A 160 8.46 5.41 -1.61
CA LEU A 160 8.77 6.11 -2.85
C LEU A 160 8.20 7.54 -2.83
N ALA A 161 6.96 7.71 -2.39
CA ALA A 161 6.32 9.01 -2.26
C ALA A 161 7.09 9.94 -1.30
N GLN A 162 7.49 9.44 -0.13
CA GLN A 162 8.27 10.20 0.84
C GLN A 162 9.61 10.68 0.26
N VAL A 163 10.32 9.83 -0.47
CA VAL A 163 11.61 10.22 -1.05
C VAL A 163 11.46 11.18 -2.22
N ILE A 164 10.41 11.06 -3.02
CA ILE A 164 10.10 12.03 -4.09
C ILE A 164 9.87 13.42 -3.50
N VAL A 165 9.13 13.49 -2.39
CA VAL A 165 8.92 14.72 -1.64
C VAL A 165 10.22 15.27 -1.05
N ALA A 166 11.02 14.40 -0.41
CA ALA A 166 12.32 14.78 0.16
C ALA A 166 13.31 15.30 -0.90
N ASP A 167 13.24 14.81 -2.13
CA ASP A 167 14.01 15.30 -3.27
C ASP A 167 13.47 16.60 -3.86
N GLY A 168 12.37 17.15 -3.31
CA GLY A 168 11.84 18.47 -3.59
C GLY A 168 11.02 18.57 -4.87
N ILE A 169 10.11 17.62 -5.13
CA ILE A 169 9.11 17.80 -6.17
C ILE A 169 8.20 18.98 -5.82
N PRO A 170 7.96 19.96 -6.71
CA PRO A 170 6.96 20.99 -6.45
C PRO A 170 5.54 20.39 -6.45
N LEU A 171 4.66 20.87 -5.56
CA LEU A 171 3.27 20.38 -5.50
C LEU A 171 2.54 20.48 -6.85
N SER A 172 2.79 21.57 -7.60
CA SER A 172 2.25 21.76 -8.96
C SER A 172 2.73 20.72 -9.98
N SER A 173 3.80 19.99 -9.67
CA SER A 173 4.35 18.90 -10.50
C SER A 173 3.85 17.52 -10.04
N VAL A 174 3.06 17.42 -8.96
CA VAL A 174 2.49 16.17 -8.47
C VAL A 174 1.28 15.78 -9.31
N ARG A 175 1.54 15.41 -10.53
CA ARG A 175 0.58 14.96 -11.53
C ARG A 175 1.22 13.99 -12.52
N ARG A 176 0.43 13.07 -13.03
CA ARG A 176 0.88 12.21 -14.12
C ARG A 176 0.83 12.99 -15.44
N LEU A 177 1.92 12.91 -16.20
CA LEU A 177 2.00 13.47 -17.53
C LEU A 177 1.34 12.54 -18.55
N THR A 178 0.73 13.15 -19.57
CA THR A 178 0.31 12.44 -20.79
C THR A 178 1.51 12.15 -21.70
N ASP A 179 1.37 11.22 -22.64
CA ASP A 179 2.42 10.90 -23.60
C ASP A 179 2.81 12.11 -24.48
N ASP A 180 1.84 12.97 -24.78
CA ASP A 180 2.09 14.21 -25.52
C ASP A 180 2.92 15.20 -24.70
N GLU A 181 2.62 15.37 -23.43
CA GLU A 181 3.40 16.22 -22.53
C GLU A 181 4.84 15.70 -22.37
N VAL A 182 5.02 14.39 -22.17
CA VAL A 182 6.37 13.80 -22.11
C VAL A 182 7.13 14.08 -23.39
N ARG A 183 6.52 13.87 -24.55
CA ARG A 183 7.13 14.17 -25.87
C ARG A 183 7.50 15.65 -26.01
N ARG A 184 6.63 16.56 -25.55
CA ARG A 184 6.94 18.02 -25.55
C ARG A 184 8.13 18.34 -24.65
N ALA A 185 8.19 17.78 -23.45
CA ALA A 185 9.33 17.95 -22.54
C ALA A 185 10.64 17.45 -23.15
N LEU A 186 10.62 16.28 -23.77
CA LEU A 186 11.79 15.70 -24.48
C LEU A 186 12.23 16.55 -25.67
N ASN A 187 11.33 17.31 -26.28
CA ASN A 187 11.60 18.25 -27.36
C ASN A 187 11.95 19.68 -26.86
N GLY A 188 12.21 19.84 -25.58
CA GLY A 188 12.71 21.10 -25.01
C GLY A 188 11.65 22.04 -24.43
N ASP A 189 10.40 21.63 -24.29
CA ASP A 189 9.38 22.43 -23.61
C ASP A 189 9.60 22.41 -22.09
N THR A 190 10.20 23.45 -21.57
CA THR A 190 10.54 23.57 -20.15
C THR A 190 9.32 23.89 -19.24
N SER A 191 8.17 24.21 -19.82
CA SER A 191 6.93 24.45 -19.08
C SER A 191 6.27 23.17 -18.58
N VAL A 192 6.52 22.02 -19.23
CA VAL A 192 6.00 20.72 -18.84
C VAL A 192 6.78 20.17 -17.67
N ARG A 193 6.11 19.95 -16.55
CA ARG A 193 6.70 19.33 -15.35
C ARG A 193 5.74 18.32 -14.76
N GLY A 194 6.26 17.17 -14.31
CA GLY A 194 5.44 16.16 -13.64
C GLY A 194 6.05 14.77 -13.63
N ILE A 195 5.24 13.81 -13.23
CA ILE A 195 5.63 12.41 -13.05
C ILE A 195 5.25 11.61 -14.29
N CYS A 196 6.17 10.79 -14.77
CA CYS A 196 5.95 9.91 -15.92
C CYS A 196 6.58 8.53 -15.71
N SER A 197 6.27 7.60 -16.61
CA SER A 197 6.87 6.28 -16.65
C SER A 197 8.08 6.26 -17.59
N HIS A 198 8.96 5.28 -17.42
CA HIS A 198 10.01 4.99 -18.41
C HIS A 198 9.39 4.61 -19.76
N ALA A 199 8.31 3.81 -19.75
CA ALA A 199 7.56 3.45 -20.95
C ALA A 199 7.09 4.65 -21.78
N GLN A 200 6.76 5.79 -21.14
CA GLN A 200 6.37 7.01 -21.87
C GLN A 200 7.57 7.71 -22.55
N ILE A 201 8.78 7.54 -22.03
CA ILE A 201 10.00 8.10 -22.59
C ILE A 201 10.52 7.23 -23.75
N GLN A 202 10.48 5.91 -23.57
CA GLN A 202 11.00 4.92 -24.52
C GLN A 202 9.94 3.85 -24.85
N PRO A 203 8.81 4.22 -25.50
CA PRO A 203 7.65 3.32 -25.65
C PRO A 203 7.89 2.09 -26.54
N LYS A 204 9.01 2.06 -27.28
CA LYS A 204 9.37 0.91 -28.11
C LYS A 204 10.17 -0.15 -27.36
N ASP A 205 10.85 0.27 -26.30
CA ASP A 205 11.89 -0.55 -25.65
C ASP A 205 11.60 -0.77 -24.15
N ARG A 206 10.59 -0.09 -23.60
CA ARG A 206 10.31 -0.10 -22.15
C ARG A 206 8.84 -0.26 -21.86
N THR A 207 8.53 -1.01 -20.81
CA THR A 207 7.16 -1.23 -20.31
C THR A 207 6.97 -0.76 -18.86
N ASP A 208 8.06 -0.51 -18.15
CA ASP A 208 8.05 -0.14 -16.73
C ASP A 208 7.44 1.24 -16.46
N PRO A 209 6.74 1.39 -15.32
CA PRO A 209 6.49 0.43 -14.26
C PRO A 209 5.29 -0.50 -14.52
N GLY A 210 4.77 -0.55 -15.74
CA GLY A 210 3.71 -1.45 -16.18
C GLY A 210 2.29 -0.92 -16.03
N ALA A 211 1.35 -1.61 -16.71
CA ALA A 211 -0.05 -1.20 -16.75
C ALA A 211 -0.78 -1.35 -15.40
N GLY A 212 -0.32 -2.28 -14.54
CA GLY A 212 -0.90 -2.50 -13.22
C GLY A 212 -0.42 -1.53 -12.15
N TYR A 213 0.51 -0.63 -12.46
CA TYR A 213 1.08 0.29 -11.49
C TYR A 213 0.03 1.29 -10.97
N PRO A 214 -0.16 1.44 -9.65
CA PRO A 214 -1.25 2.24 -9.07
C PRO A 214 -0.87 3.72 -8.95
N TRP A 215 -0.87 4.42 -10.06
CA TRP A 215 -0.51 5.85 -10.17
C TRP A 215 -1.30 6.76 -9.24
N ASP A 216 -2.58 6.50 -9.07
CA ASP A 216 -3.47 7.20 -8.14
C ASP A 216 -2.95 7.12 -6.71
N VAL A 217 -2.57 5.92 -6.25
CA VAL A 217 -2.05 5.69 -4.90
C VAL A 217 -0.72 6.41 -4.71
N LEU A 218 0.19 6.36 -5.70
CA LEU A 218 1.46 7.08 -5.64
C LEU A 218 1.23 8.60 -5.54
N LEU A 219 0.42 9.17 -6.44
CA LEU A 219 0.18 10.61 -6.47
C LEU A 219 -0.48 11.11 -5.17
N ASP A 220 -1.44 10.34 -4.64
CA ASP A 220 -2.09 10.68 -3.37
C ASP A 220 -1.12 10.55 -2.19
N SER A 221 -0.23 9.55 -2.20
CA SER A 221 0.80 9.44 -1.17
C SER A 221 1.78 10.59 -1.24
N ILE A 222 2.24 11.01 -2.43
CA ILE A 222 3.12 12.19 -2.58
C ILE A 222 2.42 13.44 -2.03
N ARG A 223 1.14 13.66 -2.34
CA ARG A 223 0.39 14.81 -1.81
C ARG A 223 0.31 14.78 -0.30
N ARG A 224 -0.01 13.64 0.31
CA ARG A 224 -0.07 13.51 1.78
C ARG A 224 1.25 13.86 2.47
N HIS A 225 2.38 13.55 1.86
CA HIS A 225 3.71 13.83 2.43
C HIS A 225 4.25 15.21 2.06
N HIS A 226 3.64 15.90 1.09
CA HIS A 226 4.17 17.16 0.60
C HIS A 226 3.97 18.31 1.61
N PRO A 227 5.02 19.07 1.98
CA PRO A 227 4.93 20.13 2.97
C PRO A 227 3.97 21.26 2.58
N ASP A 228 3.84 21.56 1.28
CA ASP A 228 2.97 22.64 0.78
C ASP A 228 1.48 22.27 0.77
N THR A 229 1.12 21.00 0.99
CA THR A 229 -0.26 20.59 1.29
C THR A 229 -0.60 20.85 2.74
N LYS A 230 0.41 21.12 3.55
CA LYS A 230 0.26 21.60 4.91
C LYS A 230 0.10 23.13 4.90
N THR A 231 -0.94 23.65 4.24
CA THR A 231 -1.49 24.93 4.65
C THR A 231 -2.00 24.72 6.07
N ASP A 232 -1.18 25.12 7.04
CA ASP A 232 -1.48 25.28 8.47
C ASP A 232 -2.58 24.39 9.05
N THR A 233 -2.55 23.12 8.65
CA THR A 233 -3.29 22.05 9.27
C THR A 233 -2.32 20.90 9.48
N THR A 234 -1.88 20.67 10.71
CA THR A 234 -1.87 19.30 11.24
C THR A 234 -2.97 18.58 10.47
N PRO A 235 -2.74 17.43 9.77
CA PRO A 235 -3.87 16.75 9.11
C PRO A 235 -4.94 16.73 10.18
N GLN A 236 -6.09 17.37 9.91
CA GLN A 236 -7.17 17.39 10.87
C GLN A 236 -7.61 15.93 10.94
N THR A 237 -6.97 15.21 11.83
CA THR A 237 -7.26 13.79 12.07
C THR A 237 -8.56 13.65 12.84
N VAL A 238 -9.10 14.77 13.29
CA VAL A 238 -10.34 14.86 14.06
C VAL A 238 -11.15 16.07 13.57
N TRP A 239 -12.37 15.82 13.15
CA TRP A 239 -13.35 16.82 12.71
C TRP A 239 -14.43 16.98 13.75
N GLY A 240 -14.94 18.21 13.96
CA GLY A 240 -15.92 18.51 14.98
C GLY A 240 -16.66 19.82 14.77
N GLU A 241 -17.42 20.25 15.75
CA GLU A 241 -18.26 21.45 15.66
C GLU A 241 -17.44 22.70 15.36
N GLY A 242 -17.85 23.43 14.34
CA GLY A 242 -17.16 24.62 13.80
C GLY A 242 -16.31 24.35 12.56
N ASP A 243 -16.03 23.09 12.21
CA ASP A 243 -15.32 22.74 10.98
C ASP A 243 -16.22 22.91 9.75
N THR A 244 -15.60 23.22 8.60
CA THR A 244 -16.34 23.45 7.35
C THR A 244 -15.61 22.84 6.15
N GLY A 245 -16.35 22.62 5.06
CA GLY A 245 -15.80 22.25 3.75
C GLY A 245 -16.14 20.84 3.29
N THR A 246 -15.48 20.40 2.22
CA THR A 246 -15.82 19.17 1.49
C THR A 246 -15.68 17.90 2.32
N GLU A 247 -14.76 17.89 3.29
CA GLU A 247 -14.60 16.76 4.18
C GLU A 247 -15.77 16.66 5.18
N VAL A 248 -16.27 17.79 5.65
CA VAL A 248 -17.49 17.85 6.46
C VAL A 248 -18.69 17.34 5.66
N GLU A 249 -18.83 17.74 4.39
CA GLU A 249 -19.87 17.20 3.53
C GLU A 249 -19.79 15.68 3.35
N ARG A 250 -18.55 15.14 3.23
CA ARG A 250 -18.33 13.70 3.13
C ARG A 250 -18.83 12.99 4.41
N ILE A 251 -18.43 13.51 5.56
CA ILE A 251 -18.83 12.95 6.85
C ILE A 251 -20.35 13.05 7.04
N GLN A 252 -20.96 14.18 6.69
CA GLN A 252 -22.41 14.37 6.74
C GLN A 252 -23.17 13.33 5.91
N ARG A 253 -22.67 12.99 4.70
CA ARG A 253 -23.25 11.91 3.88
C ARG A 253 -23.14 10.55 4.58
N ILE A 254 -22.02 10.26 5.24
CA ILE A 254 -21.84 8.99 5.95
C ILE A 254 -22.78 8.85 7.14
N VAL A 255 -22.94 9.91 7.91
CA VAL A 255 -23.76 9.89 9.15
C VAL A 255 -25.23 10.22 8.89
N GLY A 256 -25.62 10.50 7.64
CA GLY A 256 -27.00 10.83 7.28
C GLY A 256 -27.48 12.22 7.75
N ALA A 257 -26.54 13.15 7.95
CA ALA A 257 -26.85 14.54 8.27
C ALA A 257 -27.18 15.37 7.02
N THR A 258 -27.69 16.60 7.21
CA THR A 258 -27.85 17.56 6.11
C THR A 258 -26.43 17.88 5.55
N VAL A 259 -26.27 17.75 4.23
CA VAL A 259 -24.99 17.99 3.54
C VAL A 259 -24.91 19.46 3.14
N ASP A 260 -24.42 20.31 4.02
CA ASP A 260 -24.25 21.75 3.82
C ASP A 260 -22.78 22.20 3.95
N GLY A 261 -21.87 21.28 4.34
CA GLY A 261 -20.47 21.55 4.53
C GLY A 261 -20.14 22.31 5.82
N ASP A 262 -21.11 22.52 6.69
CA ASP A 262 -20.93 23.20 7.98
C ASP A 262 -21.20 22.23 9.15
N TRP A 263 -20.18 22.01 9.99
CA TRP A 263 -20.36 21.15 11.15
C TRP A 263 -20.99 21.90 12.31
N GLY A 264 -22.30 21.84 12.42
CA GLY A 264 -23.07 22.38 13.51
C GLY A 264 -23.55 21.32 14.50
N PRO A 265 -24.37 21.71 15.50
CA PRO A 265 -24.91 20.80 16.52
C PRO A 265 -25.69 19.60 15.94
N LYS A 266 -26.33 19.76 14.78
CA LYS A 266 -27.05 18.66 14.10
C LYS A 266 -26.08 17.61 13.55
N THR A 267 -24.97 18.04 12.98
CA THR A 267 -23.90 17.14 12.49
C THR A 267 -23.27 16.43 13.67
N THR A 268 -22.97 17.14 14.77
CA THR A 268 -22.47 16.56 16.02
C THR A 268 -23.40 15.48 16.57
N ALA A 269 -24.71 15.74 16.60
CA ALA A 269 -25.69 14.75 17.06
C ALA A 269 -25.76 13.51 16.15
N ALA A 270 -25.70 13.69 14.83
CA ALA A 270 -25.67 12.60 13.86
C ALA A 270 -24.38 11.75 13.98
N VAL A 271 -23.23 12.40 14.20
CA VAL A 271 -21.95 11.70 14.43
C VAL A 271 -22.02 10.89 15.71
N LYS A 272 -22.53 11.43 16.81
CA LYS A 272 -22.72 10.68 18.08
C LYS A 272 -23.62 9.45 17.90
N ALA A 273 -24.73 9.60 17.18
CA ALA A 273 -25.62 8.50 16.87
C ALA A 273 -24.93 7.43 16.02
N TRP A 274 -24.18 7.87 15.00
CA TRP A 274 -23.40 6.98 14.16
C TRP A 274 -22.27 6.26 14.93
N GLN A 275 -21.54 6.98 15.78
CA GLN A 275 -20.53 6.41 16.66
C GLN A 275 -21.12 5.33 17.58
N THR A 276 -22.25 5.61 18.20
CA THR A 276 -22.97 4.63 19.04
C THR A 276 -23.31 3.38 18.24
N ALA A 277 -23.86 3.54 17.03
CA ALA A 277 -24.23 2.44 16.15
C ALA A 277 -23.01 1.60 15.71
N HIS A 278 -21.82 2.20 15.67
CA HIS A 278 -20.56 1.54 15.29
C HIS A 278 -19.68 1.18 16.49
N GLY A 279 -20.22 1.27 17.73
CA GLY A 279 -19.53 0.89 18.98
C GLY A 279 -18.34 1.79 19.32
N LEU A 280 -18.33 3.00 18.83
CA LEU A 280 -17.34 4.01 19.18
C LEU A 280 -17.82 4.87 20.34
N GLU A 281 -16.90 5.52 21.06
CA GLU A 281 -17.24 6.55 22.05
C GLU A 281 -18.03 7.66 21.38
N PRO A 282 -19.25 8.00 21.83
CA PRO A 282 -20.06 9.04 21.19
C PRO A 282 -19.62 10.44 21.63
N ASP A 283 -18.35 10.78 21.35
CA ASP A 283 -17.78 12.09 21.66
C ASP A 283 -18.24 13.19 20.70
N GLY A 284 -18.74 12.80 19.52
CA GLY A 284 -19.21 13.72 18.49
C GLY A 284 -18.09 14.26 17.63
N LEU A 285 -16.91 13.67 17.68
CA LEU A 285 -15.75 13.99 16.87
C LEU A 285 -15.51 12.90 15.82
N TRP A 286 -15.23 13.27 14.60
CA TRP A 286 -14.88 12.32 13.54
C TRP A 286 -13.37 12.15 13.48
N GLY A 287 -12.86 11.15 14.14
CA GLY A 287 -11.44 10.84 14.23
C GLY A 287 -11.03 9.60 13.44
N PRO A 288 -9.76 9.16 13.57
CA PRO A 288 -9.22 7.97 12.89
C PRO A 288 -10.03 6.70 13.14
N LEU A 289 -10.65 6.55 14.32
CA LEU A 289 -11.52 5.42 14.63
C LEU A 289 -12.83 5.46 13.85
N CYS A 290 -13.43 6.63 13.69
CA CYS A 290 -14.60 6.82 12.83
C CYS A 290 -14.25 6.55 11.37
N GLU A 291 -13.12 7.03 10.93
CA GLU A 291 -12.63 6.82 9.56
C GLU A 291 -12.38 5.33 9.27
N ALA A 292 -11.80 4.60 10.20
CA ALA A 292 -11.62 3.15 10.09
C ALA A 292 -12.97 2.42 10.06
N ALA A 293 -13.88 2.77 10.96
CA ALA A 293 -15.21 2.17 11.05
C ALA A 293 -16.07 2.45 9.81
N SER A 294 -15.94 3.64 9.20
CA SER A 294 -16.70 4.01 7.99
C SER A 294 -16.30 3.20 6.75
N LYS A 295 -15.09 2.65 6.74
CA LYS A 295 -14.59 1.77 5.68
C LYS A 295 -14.92 0.30 5.92
N THR A 296 -15.34 -0.03 7.14
CA THR A 296 -15.75 -1.38 7.51
C THR A 296 -17.22 -1.53 7.14
N THR A 297 -17.50 -2.14 6.00
CA THR A 297 -18.85 -2.57 5.67
C THR A 297 -19.22 -3.68 6.63
N ILE A 298 -20.09 -3.40 7.62
CA ILE A 298 -20.72 -4.45 8.43
C ILE A 298 -21.66 -5.17 7.46
N PRO A 299 -21.37 -6.42 7.05
CA PRO A 299 -22.26 -7.11 6.13
C PRO A 299 -23.59 -7.34 6.88
N THR A 300 -24.68 -6.95 6.24
CA THR A 300 -26.00 -7.45 6.65
C THR A 300 -26.01 -8.93 6.29
N LEU A 301 -25.93 -9.81 7.30
CA LEU A 301 -26.03 -11.25 7.08
C LEU A 301 -27.45 -11.56 6.63
N THR A 302 -27.60 -12.30 5.55
CA THR A 302 -28.86 -12.91 5.17
C THR A 302 -29.23 -14.02 6.15
N GLU A 303 -30.50 -14.45 6.19
CA GLU A 303 -31.01 -15.42 7.18
C GLU A 303 -30.19 -16.73 7.27
N ASP A 304 -29.45 -17.07 6.22
CA ASP A 304 -28.66 -18.32 6.11
C ASP A 304 -27.15 -18.10 6.24
N GLU A 305 -26.68 -16.84 6.44
CA GLU A 305 -25.23 -16.58 6.48
C GLU A 305 -24.68 -16.64 7.89
N MET A 306 -23.66 -17.50 8.05
CA MET A 306 -22.83 -17.56 9.26
C MET A 306 -21.43 -17.03 8.96
N ARG A 307 -20.83 -16.29 9.89
CA ARG A 307 -19.47 -15.77 9.74
C ARG A 307 -18.63 -15.96 11.00
N ILE A 308 -17.34 -16.19 10.80
CA ILE A 308 -16.38 -16.11 11.89
C ILE A 308 -15.87 -14.68 11.97
N ILE A 309 -15.89 -14.10 13.17
CA ILE A 309 -15.28 -12.79 13.46
C ILE A 309 -14.20 -12.95 14.53
N THR A 310 -13.14 -12.13 14.46
CA THR A 310 -12.07 -12.12 15.46
C THR A 310 -11.49 -10.72 15.63
N ASP A 311 -11.15 -10.36 16.88
CA ASP A 311 -10.36 -9.17 17.22
C ASP A 311 -8.87 -9.51 17.45
N GLY A 312 -8.46 -10.72 17.09
CA GLY A 312 -7.12 -11.25 17.34
C GLY A 312 -6.95 -11.94 18.69
N THR A 313 -7.86 -11.68 19.63
CA THR A 313 -7.87 -12.30 20.98
C THR A 313 -9.09 -13.21 21.14
N ARG A 314 -10.26 -12.73 20.73
CA ARG A 314 -11.52 -13.45 20.77
C ARG A 314 -11.93 -13.85 19.37
N THR A 315 -12.51 -15.01 19.24
CA THR A 315 -13.06 -15.50 17.96
C THR A 315 -14.47 -16.07 18.21
N ALA A 316 -15.40 -15.72 17.34
CA ALA A 316 -16.76 -16.25 17.42
C ALA A 316 -17.33 -16.57 16.04
N LEU A 317 -18.23 -17.52 16.00
CA LEU A 317 -19.15 -17.76 14.91
C LEU A 317 -20.44 -16.96 15.18
N VAL A 318 -20.82 -16.12 14.25
CA VAL A 318 -22.01 -15.26 14.37
C VAL A 318 -22.92 -15.44 13.17
N GLY A 319 -24.20 -15.25 13.40
CA GLY A 319 -25.24 -15.28 12.38
C GLY A 319 -26.53 -14.65 12.90
N PRO A 320 -27.59 -14.56 12.10
CA PRO A 320 -28.85 -13.94 12.52
C PRO A 320 -29.42 -14.60 13.78
N GLY A 321 -29.28 -13.91 14.94
CA GLY A 321 -29.71 -14.42 16.23
C GLY A 321 -28.85 -15.56 16.79
N TYR A 322 -27.64 -15.78 16.28
CA TYR A 322 -26.73 -16.80 16.73
C TYR A 322 -25.36 -16.25 17.08
N LEU A 323 -24.81 -16.71 18.20
CA LEU A 323 -23.44 -16.41 18.63
C LEU A 323 -22.85 -17.66 19.31
N ALA A 324 -21.66 -18.05 18.90
CA ALA A 324 -20.85 -19.07 19.57
C ALA A 324 -19.41 -18.63 19.65
N THR A 325 -18.83 -18.61 20.85
CA THR A 325 -17.40 -18.36 21.03
C THR A 325 -16.59 -19.59 20.61
N LEU A 326 -15.45 -19.36 19.94
CA LEU A 326 -14.54 -20.39 19.48
C LEU A 326 -13.25 -20.30 20.32
N ASP A 327 -13.22 -21.02 21.43
CA ASP A 327 -12.20 -20.87 22.47
C ASP A 327 -10.94 -21.73 22.22
N THR A 328 -10.96 -22.59 21.19
CA THR A 328 -9.83 -23.44 20.84
C THR A 328 -9.44 -23.29 19.39
N ALA A 329 -8.14 -23.47 19.09
CA ALA A 329 -7.64 -23.45 17.73
C ALA A 329 -8.34 -24.51 16.84
N GLU A 330 -8.63 -25.67 17.40
CA GLU A 330 -9.34 -26.74 16.69
C GLU A 330 -10.78 -26.32 16.34
N ALA A 331 -11.51 -25.66 17.26
CA ALA A 331 -12.84 -25.15 16.99
C ALA A 331 -12.82 -24.10 15.87
N VAL A 332 -11.82 -23.21 15.88
CA VAL A 332 -11.61 -22.22 14.83
C VAL A 332 -11.33 -22.88 13.47
N ASP A 333 -10.45 -23.87 13.43
CA ASP A 333 -10.05 -24.53 12.17
C ASP A 333 -11.19 -25.36 11.57
N VAL A 334 -11.95 -26.09 12.39
CA VAL A 334 -13.15 -26.81 11.95
C VAL A 334 -14.20 -25.82 11.41
N THR A 335 -14.41 -24.70 12.09
CA THR A 335 -15.38 -23.70 11.65
C THR A 335 -14.95 -23.00 10.37
N LYS A 336 -13.66 -22.69 10.20
CA LYS A 336 -13.12 -22.15 8.94
C LYS A 336 -13.37 -23.06 7.74
N ALA A 337 -13.28 -24.36 7.93
CA ALA A 337 -13.54 -25.32 6.87
C ALA A 337 -15.00 -25.29 6.38
N LEU A 338 -15.93 -24.81 7.21
CA LEU A 338 -17.36 -24.80 6.92
C LEU A 338 -17.84 -23.45 6.40
N VAL A 339 -17.41 -22.35 7.00
CA VAL A 339 -17.94 -21.01 6.74
C VAL A 339 -16.90 -20.02 6.22
N GLY A 340 -15.67 -20.46 6.02
CA GLY A 340 -14.58 -19.63 5.48
C GLY A 340 -13.72 -18.93 6.53
N SER A 341 -12.78 -18.12 6.06
CA SER A 341 -11.81 -17.45 6.92
C SER A 341 -12.45 -16.36 7.82
N PRO A 342 -11.90 -16.13 9.03
CA PRO A 342 -12.39 -15.09 9.92
C PRO A 342 -12.29 -13.69 9.29
N VAL A 343 -13.28 -12.86 9.58
CA VAL A 343 -13.21 -11.41 9.37
C VAL A 343 -12.51 -10.81 10.58
N VAL A 344 -11.37 -10.18 10.36
CA VAL A 344 -10.64 -9.49 11.41
C VAL A 344 -11.30 -8.13 11.67
N VAL A 345 -11.78 -7.94 12.88
CA VAL A 345 -12.34 -6.67 13.37
C VAL A 345 -11.29 -5.98 14.24
N GLY A 346 -11.08 -4.70 14.04
CA GLY A 346 -9.88 -3.99 14.50
C GLY A 346 -9.58 -3.99 16.00
N ASN A 347 -10.59 -4.18 16.90
CA ASN A 347 -10.41 -4.21 18.34
C ASN A 347 -11.61 -4.86 19.06
N ALA A 348 -11.46 -5.06 20.38
CA ALA A 348 -12.48 -5.68 21.23
C ALA A 348 -13.85 -5.03 21.14
N ARG A 349 -13.91 -3.69 21.07
CA ARG A 349 -15.17 -2.95 20.98
C ARG A 349 -15.84 -3.12 19.62
N GLN A 350 -15.06 -3.09 18.53
CA GLN A 350 -15.57 -3.39 17.20
C GLN A 350 -16.07 -4.83 17.10
N TYR A 351 -15.41 -5.76 17.76
CA TYR A 351 -15.89 -7.14 17.90
C TYR A 351 -17.28 -7.18 18.54
N ASP A 352 -17.49 -6.47 19.65
CA ASP A 352 -18.77 -6.42 20.34
C ASP A 352 -19.89 -5.80 19.48
N VAL A 353 -19.55 -4.79 18.66
CA VAL A 353 -20.51 -4.19 17.70
C VAL A 353 -20.87 -5.18 16.60
N TRP A 354 -19.92 -5.91 16.07
CA TRP A 354 -20.18 -6.95 15.08
C TRP A 354 -21.07 -8.06 15.64
N VAL A 355 -20.79 -8.50 16.88
CA VAL A 355 -21.65 -9.46 17.59
C VAL A 355 -23.07 -8.92 17.71
N ALA A 356 -23.21 -7.68 18.19
CA ALA A 356 -24.51 -7.04 18.36
C ALA A 356 -25.27 -6.88 17.03
N ALA A 357 -24.59 -6.46 15.97
CA ALA A 357 -25.19 -6.29 14.65
C ALA A 357 -25.62 -7.64 14.03
N CYS A 358 -24.78 -8.66 14.12
CA CYS A 358 -25.08 -9.99 13.58
C CYS A 358 -26.17 -10.72 14.38
N THR A 359 -26.24 -10.48 15.67
CA THR A 359 -27.28 -11.08 16.55
C THR A 359 -28.55 -10.25 16.63
N GLN A 360 -28.65 -9.16 15.86
CA GLN A 360 -29.80 -8.25 15.81
C GLN A 360 -30.17 -7.66 17.18
N GLY A 361 -29.18 -7.38 18.02
CA GLY A 361 -29.39 -6.80 19.35
C GLY A 361 -30.09 -7.71 20.36
N ARG A 362 -30.27 -9.00 20.03
CA ARG A 362 -30.82 -9.97 20.99
C ARG A 362 -29.75 -10.30 22.02
N ASN A 363 -30.15 -10.36 23.31
CA ASN A 363 -29.30 -10.89 24.36
C ASN A 363 -29.09 -12.39 24.13
N VAL A 364 -28.11 -12.73 23.35
CA VAL A 364 -27.68 -14.13 23.15
C VAL A 364 -26.63 -14.40 24.20
N THR A 365 -26.98 -15.19 25.21
CA THR A 365 -25.96 -15.75 26.10
C THR A 365 -25.16 -16.74 25.26
N ALA A 366 -23.94 -16.37 24.89
CA ALA A 366 -23.09 -17.23 24.09
C ALA A 366 -22.83 -18.55 24.83
N PRO A 367 -23.27 -19.70 24.32
CA PRO A 367 -22.76 -20.98 24.82
C PRO A 367 -21.30 -21.10 24.40
N THR A 368 -20.44 -21.52 25.30
CA THR A 368 -19.11 -21.97 24.92
C THR A 368 -19.31 -23.24 24.07
N VAL A 369 -19.03 -23.14 22.78
CA VAL A 369 -19.13 -24.29 21.88
C VAL A 369 -17.82 -25.05 21.94
N THR A 370 -17.84 -26.23 22.53
CA THR A 370 -16.71 -27.16 22.44
C THR A 370 -16.64 -27.74 21.02
N ALA A 371 -15.44 -28.13 20.58
CA ALA A 371 -15.26 -28.79 19.28
C ALA A 371 -16.19 -29.99 19.11
N GLU A 372 -16.49 -30.72 20.18
CA GLU A 372 -17.42 -31.88 20.20
C GLU A 372 -18.87 -31.44 19.95
N ALA A 373 -19.32 -30.36 20.60
CA ALA A 373 -20.68 -29.85 20.41
C ALA A 373 -20.89 -29.33 18.97
N LEU A 374 -19.87 -28.65 18.42
CA LEU A 374 -19.90 -28.19 17.04
C LEU A 374 -19.90 -29.36 16.04
N GLN A 375 -19.07 -30.37 16.26
CA GLN A 375 -19.06 -31.60 15.44
C GLN A 375 -20.40 -32.39 15.51
N ALA A 376 -21.06 -32.39 16.67
CA ALA A 376 -22.37 -33.00 16.83
C ALA A 376 -23.45 -32.23 16.06
N ALA A 377 -23.43 -30.90 16.13
CA ALA A 377 -24.35 -30.03 15.38
C ALA A 377 -24.18 -30.20 13.86
N ILE A 378 -22.92 -30.27 13.39
CA ILE A 378 -22.58 -30.48 11.97
C ILE A 378 -23.07 -31.86 11.52
N ARG A 379 -22.82 -32.91 12.29
CA ARG A 379 -23.31 -34.27 11.96
C ARG A 379 -24.84 -34.30 11.91
N GLY A 380 -25.52 -33.57 12.78
CA GLY A 380 -26.99 -33.44 12.76
C GLY A 380 -27.50 -32.73 11.51
N ALA A 381 -26.85 -31.62 11.12
CA ALA A 381 -27.19 -30.88 9.92
C ALA A 381 -26.95 -31.69 8.63
N LEU A 382 -25.80 -32.39 8.53
CA LEU A 382 -25.49 -33.28 7.43
C LEU A 382 -26.46 -34.46 7.33
N ALA A 383 -26.86 -35.05 8.46
CA ALA A 383 -27.85 -36.13 8.48
C ALA A 383 -29.23 -35.67 8.00
N GLY A 384 -29.62 -34.43 8.30
CA GLY A 384 -30.83 -33.77 7.80
C GLY A 384 -30.82 -33.56 6.29
N LEU A 385 -29.68 -33.19 5.72
CA LEU A 385 -29.47 -33.02 4.27
C LEU A 385 -29.48 -34.35 3.49
N ILE A 386 -28.97 -35.40 4.09
CA ILE A 386 -28.92 -36.76 3.44
C ILE A 386 -30.26 -37.45 3.62
N GLY A 387 -31.02 -37.17 4.68
CA GLY A 387 -32.33 -37.78 4.96
C GLY A 387 -33.51 -37.19 4.22
N GLY A 388 -33.34 -36.00 3.59
CA GLY A 388 -34.38 -35.31 2.82
C GLY A 388 -34.50 -35.68 1.34
N ALA A 389 -33.67 -36.58 0.85
CA ALA A 389 -33.75 -37.13 -0.51
C ALA A 389 -34.45 -38.53 -0.48
N LYS A 390 -35.77 -38.53 -0.37
CA LYS A 390 -36.68 -39.63 -0.73
C LYS A 390 -37.86 -39.07 -1.52
#